data_e7646262567dd68584d24ab5d8af9f5a
#
_entry.id   e7646262567dd68584d24ab5d8af9f5a
#
_cell.length_a   1.000
_cell.length_b   1.000
_cell.length_c   1.000
_cell.angle_alpha   90.00
_cell.angle_beta   90.00
_cell.angle_gamma   90.00
#
_symmetry.space_group_name_H-M   'P 1'
#
loop_
_entity.id
_entity.type
_entity.pdbx_description
1 polymer ?
#
loop_
_entity_poly.entity_id
_entity_poly.type
_entity_poly.pdbx_seq_one_letter_code
_entity_poly.pdbx_strand_id
1 'polypeptide(L)'
;NLTSLFGDNDETTRFVRRYLKTTHCDLFFADGVILLEGAAERILVPHFIRHHHHELAARYISLLEVGGSHAHRLKPLIDVLSIPTLIVSDLDAMDPSNQNRPARPEMGKGYETGNTVIKTWVPAKIDVDDLLQEAAVPEKAGTGFGVVGVVYQRAIDVTYPDGTAQKTIIPSTFEDALALSNPSLIGALKGEAMTNKFAKMVTDGTDADAIAQGLYDRLRDRPQKAAFALDVLSSDQFEKFAPPTYISDGLKWLEGQLKQSAASPL
;
A
#
# COMPACT_ATOMS: atom_id res chain seq x y z
N ASN A 1 1.81 -30.50 -0.13
CA ASN A 1 3.21 -30.48 -0.59
C ASN A 1 3.37 -29.35 -1.61
N LEU A 2 4.22 -28.36 -1.31
CA LEU A 2 4.46 -27.20 -2.19
C LEU A 2 4.91 -27.62 -3.61
N THR A 3 5.62 -28.72 -3.74
CA THR A 3 6.06 -29.23 -5.04
C THR A 3 4.90 -29.70 -5.93
N SER A 4 3.86 -30.29 -5.33
CA SER A 4 2.66 -30.71 -6.10
C SER A 4 1.79 -29.54 -6.56
N LEU A 5 1.93 -28.37 -5.92
CA LEU A 5 1.19 -27.16 -6.23
C LEU A 5 1.81 -26.33 -7.36
N PHE A 6 3.13 -26.26 -7.38
CA PHE A 6 3.85 -25.35 -8.25
C PHE A 6 4.59 -26.04 -9.41
N GLY A 7 4.61 -27.38 -9.45
CA GLY A 7 5.50 -28.12 -10.39
C GLY A 7 6.99 -27.98 -10.02
N ASP A 8 7.86 -28.74 -10.67
CA ASP A 8 9.26 -28.85 -10.21
C ASP A 8 10.20 -27.75 -10.74
N ASN A 9 9.83 -26.97 -11.77
CA ASN A 9 10.79 -26.10 -12.50
C ASN A 9 10.27 -24.74 -12.94
N ASP A 10 9.13 -24.26 -12.48
CA ASP A 10 8.63 -22.93 -12.83
C ASP A 10 9.38 -21.83 -12.05
N GLU A 11 9.54 -20.66 -12.67
CA GLU A 11 10.15 -19.46 -12.04
C GLU A 11 9.41 -19.06 -10.75
N THR A 12 8.08 -19.16 -10.77
CA THR A 12 7.21 -18.90 -9.62
C THR A 12 7.51 -19.85 -8.47
N THR A 13 7.68 -21.16 -8.73
CA THR A 13 8.06 -22.16 -7.72
C THR A 13 9.40 -21.84 -7.09
N ARG A 14 10.39 -21.47 -7.90
CA ARG A 14 11.72 -21.08 -7.40
C ARG A 14 11.65 -19.83 -6.56
N PHE A 15 10.85 -18.83 -6.95
CA PHE A 15 10.63 -17.61 -6.17
C PHE A 15 9.99 -17.93 -4.83
N VAL A 16 8.86 -18.63 -4.81
CA VAL A 16 8.13 -19.01 -3.58
C VAL A 16 9.00 -19.86 -2.64
N ARG A 17 9.73 -20.84 -3.16
CA ARG A 17 10.64 -21.67 -2.35
C ARG A 17 11.78 -20.87 -1.73
N ARG A 18 12.37 -19.92 -2.46
CA ARG A 18 13.43 -19.05 -1.95
C ARG A 18 12.88 -18.06 -0.92
N TYR A 19 11.74 -17.48 -1.22
CA TYR A 19 11.07 -16.53 -0.35
C TYR A 19 10.66 -17.14 0.98
N LEU A 20 10.00 -18.30 0.95
CA LEU A 20 9.55 -19.01 2.17
C LEU A 20 10.72 -19.61 2.98
N LYS A 21 11.81 -20.03 2.35
CA LYS A 21 12.95 -20.63 3.06
C LYS A 21 13.69 -19.66 3.97
N THR A 22 13.62 -18.36 3.69
CA THR A 22 14.50 -17.39 4.34
C THR A 22 13.86 -16.68 5.53
N THR A 23 12.55 -16.41 5.56
CA THR A 23 12.02 -15.47 6.56
C THR A 23 10.53 -15.64 6.94
N HIS A 24 9.74 -16.46 6.26
CA HIS A 24 8.27 -16.34 6.36
C HIS A 24 7.53 -17.66 6.65
N CYS A 25 8.06 -18.48 7.56
CA CYS A 25 7.35 -19.67 8.04
C CYS A 25 6.11 -19.31 8.89
N ASP A 26 6.07 -18.11 9.42
CA ASP A 26 4.98 -17.52 10.18
C ASP A 26 3.67 -17.45 9.37
N LEU A 27 3.77 -17.30 8.05
CA LEU A 27 2.64 -17.27 7.13
C LEU A 27 1.68 -18.48 7.33
N PHE A 28 2.22 -19.66 7.65
CA PHE A 28 1.41 -20.89 7.80
C PHE A 28 0.59 -20.93 9.10
N PHE A 29 0.82 -20.00 10.00
CA PHE A 29 0.16 -19.93 11.31
C PHE A 29 -0.64 -18.63 11.47
N ALA A 30 -0.66 -17.78 10.43
CA ALA A 30 -1.30 -16.50 10.50
C ALA A 30 -2.83 -16.59 10.36
N ASP A 31 -3.54 -15.74 11.10
CA ASP A 31 -4.98 -15.54 10.93
C ASP A 31 -5.27 -14.77 9.62
N GLY A 32 -4.38 -13.85 9.25
CA GLY A 32 -4.47 -13.04 8.05
C GLY A 32 -3.09 -12.64 7.51
N VAL A 33 -3.05 -12.23 6.28
CA VAL A 33 -1.81 -11.84 5.58
C VAL A 33 -1.93 -10.44 5.02
N ILE A 34 -0.86 -9.66 5.16
CA ILE A 34 -0.71 -8.38 4.46
C ILE A 34 0.53 -8.45 3.57
N LEU A 35 0.32 -8.34 2.26
CA LEU A 35 1.40 -8.22 1.29
C LEU A 35 1.68 -6.73 1.08
N LEU A 36 2.92 -6.30 1.34
CA LEU A 36 3.36 -4.91 1.28
C LEU A 36 4.33 -4.75 0.11
N GLU A 37 4.24 -3.62 -0.59
CA GLU A 37 5.08 -3.39 -1.76
C GLU A 37 6.50 -2.98 -1.36
N GLY A 38 6.67 -2.16 -0.32
CA GLY A 38 7.95 -1.57 0.02
C GLY A 38 8.29 -1.53 1.50
N ALA A 39 9.52 -1.07 1.75
CA ALA A 39 10.09 -0.99 3.09
C ALA A 39 9.39 0.04 3.99
N ALA A 40 8.85 1.13 3.42
CA ALA A 40 8.17 2.16 4.22
C ALA A 40 6.88 1.61 4.84
N GLU A 41 6.08 0.92 4.05
CA GLU A 41 4.88 0.23 4.53
C GLU A 41 5.25 -0.85 5.55
N ARG A 42 6.32 -1.62 5.27
CA ARG A 42 6.78 -2.68 6.18
C ARG A 42 7.20 -2.13 7.56
N ILE A 43 7.72 -0.91 7.60
CA ILE A 43 8.09 -0.22 8.84
C ILE A 43 6.83 0.34 9.55
N LEU A 44 5.95 1.04 8.82
CA LEU A 44 4.90 1.85 9.44
C LEU A 44 3.57 1.12 9.65
N VAL A 45 3.17 0.20 8.77
CA VAL A 45 1.88 -0.51 8.88
C VAL A 45 1.72 -1.28 10.19
N PRO A 46 2.73 -1.98 10.74
CA PRO A 46 2.61 -2.63 12.05
C PRO A 46 2.25 -1.66 13.18
N HIS A 47 2.77 -0.44 13.10
CA HIS A 47 2.50 0.59 14.11
C HIS A 47 1.10 1.18 13.93
N PHE A 48 0.65 1.40 12.69
CA PHE A 48 -0.74 1.79 12.43
C PHE A 48 -1.74 0.75 12.91
N ILE A 49 -1.47 -0.54 12.70
CA ILE A 49 -2.29 -1.63 13.25
C ILE A 49 -2.37 -1.50 14.77
N ARG A 50 -1.24 -1.33 15.45
CA ARG A 50 -1.20 -1.25 16.92
C ARG A 50 -1.95 -0.05 17.48
N HIS A 51 -1.86 1.12 16.83
CA HIS A 51 -2.42 2.36 17.34
C HIS A 51 -3.86 2.63 16.90
N HIS A 52 -4.26 2.14 15.72
CA HIS A 52 -5.56 2.49 15.13
C HIS A 52 -6.49 1.29 14.90
N HIS A 53 -5.99 0.04 14.98
CA HIS A 53 -6.73 -1.19 14.68
C HIS A 53 -6.52 -2.26 15.75
N HIS A 54 -6.98 -1.99 16.97
CA HIS A 54 -6.71 -2.83 18.15
C HIS A 54 -7.21 -4.28 18.02
N GLU A 55 -8.33 -4.50 17.34
CA GLU A 55 -8.84 -5.85 17.09
C GLU A 55 -7.94 -6.63 16.14
N LEU A 56 -7.41 -5.96 15.11
CA LEU A 56 -6.43 -6.56 14.20
C LEU A 56 -5.10 -6.80 14.91
N ALA A 57 -4.69 -5.90 15.81
CA ALA A 57 -3.49 -6.04 16.64
C ALA A 57 -3.54 -7.25 17.59
N ALA A 58 -4.74 -7.72 17.94
CA ALA A 58 -4.96 -8.92 18.76
C ALA A 58 -4.91 -10.24 17.94
N ARG A 59 -4.74 -10.17 16.63
CA ARG A 59 -4.63 -11.31 15.70
C ARG A 59 -3.21 -11.56 15.27
N TYR A 60 -2.94 -12.78 14.84
CA TYR A 60 -1.64 -13.11 14.27
C TYR A 60 -1.63 -12.76 12.78
N ILE A 61 -1.12 -11.59 12.45
CA ILE A 61 -1.04 -11.08 11.08
C ILE A 61 0.40 -11.22 10.56
N SER A 62 0.56 -11.97 9.48
CA SER A 62 1.85 -12.05 8.77
C SER A 62 1.98 -10.90 7.76
N LEU A 63 3.03 -10.09 7.90
CA LEU A 63 3.34 -8.99 7.00
C LEU A 63 4.53 -9.35 6.12
N LEU A 64 4.30 -9.40 4.82
CA LEU A 64 5.29 -9.80 3.82
C LEU A 64 5.63 -8.65 2.90
N GLU A 65 6.89 -8.20 2.90
CA GLU A 65 7.39 -7.26 1.89
C GLU A 65 7.76 -8.03 0.63
N VAL A 66 7.04 -7.79 -0.47
CA VAL A 66 7.17 -8.59 -1.70
C VAL A 66 7.99 -7.87 -2.78
N GLY A 67 8.27 -6.59 -2.59
CA GLY A 67 9.06 -5.75 -3.49
C GLY A 67 8.47 -5.59 -4.90
N GLY A 68 8.11 -4.37 -5.27
CA GLY A 68 7.49 -4.08 -6.55
C GLY A 68 6.22 -4.91 -6.79
N SER A 69 5.70 -4.89 -7.98
CA SER A 69 4.44 -5.60 -8.34
C SER A 69 4.55 -7.14 -8.37
N HIS A 70 5.37 -7.75 -7.50
CA HIS A 70 5.62 -9.20 -7.50
C HIS A 70 4.65 -10.02 -6.65
N ALA A 71 3.74 -9.39 -5.91
CA ALA A 71 2.77 -10.09 -5.07
C ALA A 71 1.92 -11.11 -5.87
N HIS A 72 1.66 -10.88 -7.16
CA HIS A 72 0.97 -11.83 -8.04
C HIS A 72 1.65 -13.21 -8.10
N ARG A 73 2.97 -13.30 -7.85
CA ARG A 73 3.71 -14.58 -7.82
C ARG A 73 3.38 -15.42 -6.59
N LEU A 74 2.85 -14.81 -5.53
CA LEU A 74 2.39 -15.51 -4.34
C LEU A 74 0.93 -16.01 -4.48
N LYS A 75 0.22 -15.61 -5.54
CA LYS A 75 -1.18 -15.99 -5.77
C LYS A 75 -1.45 -17.49 -5.57
N PRO A 76 -0.69 -18.45 -6.19
CA PRO A 76 -0.96 -19.86 -6.00
C PRO A 76 -0.80 -20.32 -4.54
N LEU A 77 0.11 -19.71 -3.79
CA LEU A 77 0.30 -20.00 -2.38
C LEU A 77 -0.88 -19.48 -1.54
N ILE A 78 -1.29 -18.25 -1.77
CA ILE A 78 -2.43 -17.62 -1.08
C ILE A 78 -3.72 -18.38 -1.36
N ASP A 79 -3.96 -18.76 -2.62
CA ASP A 79 -5.13 -19.56 -3.02
C ASP A 79 -5.22 -20.88 -2.24
N VAL A 80 -4.08 -21.52 -1.95
CA VAL A 80 -4.03 -22.79 -1.22
C VAL A 80 -4.14 -22.61 0.28
N LEU A 81 -3.52 -21.56 0.83
CA LEU A 81 -3.61 -21.28 2.26
C LEU A 81 -5.03 -20.90 2.68
N SER A 82 -5.82 -20.36 1.73
CA SER A 82 -7.20 -19.92 1.97
C SER A 82 -7.32 -18.95 3.17
N ILE A 83 -6.32 -18.10 3.34
CA ILE A 83 -6.25 -17.10 4.43
C ILE A 83 -6.68 -15.73 3.87
N PRO A 84 -7.50 -14.95 4.59
CA PRO A 84 -7.79 -13.57 4.20
C PRO A 84 -6.51 -12.78 3.98
N THR A 85 -6.36 -12.19 2.80
CA THR A 85 -5.13 -11.53 2.38
C THR A 85 -5.42 -10.12 1.88
N LEU A 86 -4.78 -9.14 2.49
CA LEU A 86 -4.77 -7.75 2.03
C LEU A 86 -3.49 -7.50 1.22
N ILE A 87 -3.62 -6.91 0.05
CA ILE A 87 -2.48 -6.43 -0.75
C ILE A 87 -2.46 -4.91 -0.67
N VAL A 88 -1.34 -4.35 -0.22
CA VAL A 88 -1.07 -2.91 -0.27
C VAL A 88 -0.10 -2.68 -1.40
N SER A 89 -0.50 -1.90 -2.39
CA SER A 89 0.27 -1.72 -3.61
C SER A 89 0.17 -0.28 -4.11
N ASP A 90 1.12 0.14 -4.95
CA ASP A 90 1.08 1.45 -5.61
C ASP A 90 0.22 1.38 -6.89
N LEU A 91 -0.46 2.49 -7.20
CA LEU A 91 -1.30 2.59 -8.40
C LEU A 91 -0.47 2.57 -9.70
N ASP A 92 0.78 3.03 -9.64
CA ASP A 92 1.75 3.02 -10.75
C ASP A 92 1.18 3.58 -12.06
N ALA A 93 0.67 4.81 -12.03
CA ALA A 93 0.10 5.42 -13.23
C ALA A 93 1.16 5.62 -14.32
N MET A 94 0.81 5.20 -15.54
CA MET A 94 1.62 5.28 -16.75
C MET A 94 0.86 6.06 -17.81
N ASP A 95 1.54 6.88 -18.57
CA ASP A 95 0.97 7.65 -19.67
C ASP A 95 1.17 6.94 -21.01
N PRO A 96 0.11 6.30 -21.59
CA PRO A 96 0.22 5.61 -22.88
C PRO A 96 0.53 6.57 -24.04
N SER A 97 0.13 7.84 -23.94
CA SER A 97 0.39 8.85 -24.96
C SER A 97 1.85 9.29 -24.98
N ASN A 98 2.58 9.07 -23.90
CA ASN A 98 3.99 9.42 -23.72
C ASN A 98 4.88 8.17 -23.53
N GLN A 99 4.78 7.20 -24.43
CA GLN A 99 5.60 5.97 -24.44
C GLN A 99 5.51 5.16 -23.13
N ASN A 100 4.35 5.13 -22.49
CA ASN A 100 4.14 4.48 -21.19
C ASN A 100 5.14 4.94 -20.12
N ARG A 101 5.44 6.22 -20.07
CA ARG A 101 6.26 6.76 -18.98
C ARG A 101 5.45 6.91 -17.70
N PRO A 102 6.08 6.72 -16.54
CA PRO A 102 5.42 6.99 -15.26
C PRO A 102 4.89 8.41 -15.19
N ALA A 103 3.67 8.55 -14.72
CA ALA A 103 2.98 9.83 -14.56
C ALA A 103 2.41 9.97 -13.14
N ARG A 104 2.24 11.21 -12.67
CA ARG A 104 1.47 11.45 -11.44
C ARG A 104 0.01 11.13 -11.73
N PRO A 105 -0.67 10.33 -10.89
CA PRO A 105 -2.06 9.95 -11.13
C PRO A 105 -2.97 11.19 -11.15
N GLU A 106 -3.79 11.28 -12.19
CA GLU A 106 -4.82 12.33 -12.35
C GLU A 106 -6.03 11.74 -13.08
N MET A 107 -7.24 12.13 -12.67
CA MET A 107 -8.49 11.76 -13.34
C MET A 107 -8.59 12.37 -14.75
N GLY A 108 -9.17 11.62 -15.68
CA GLY A 108 -9.48 12.10 -17.04
C GLY A 108 -8.28 12.22 -17.97
N LYS A 109 -7.13 11.64 -17.61
CA LYS A 109 -5.91 11.68 -18.41
C LYS A 109 -5.73 10.46 -19.31
N GLY A 110 -6.56 9.43 -19.15
CA GLY A 110 -6.42 8.16 -19.89
C GLY A 110 -5.15 7.41 -19.50
N TYR A 111 -4.73 7.53 -18.24
CA TYR A 111 -3.59 6.78 -17.72
C TYR A 111 -3.95 5.32 -17.45
N GLU A 112 -2.95 4.45 -17.59
CA GLU A 112 -3.07 3.03 -17.28
C GLU A 112 -2.18 2.67 -16.10
N THR A 113 -2.60 1.69 -15.28
CA THR A 113 -1.70 1.20 -14.22
C THR A 113 -0.55 0.38 -14.80
N GLY A 114 0.67 0.60 -14.31
CA GLY A 114 1.85 -0.26 -14.53
C GLY A 114 1.86 -1.50 -13.66
N ASN A 115 1.06 -1.52 -12.59
CA ASN A 115 1.11 -2.53 -11.55
C ASN A 115 0.53 -3.88 -11.99
N THR A 116 1.35 -4.93 -11.96
CA THR A 116 0.95 -6.26 -12.41
C THR A 116 -0.13 -6.89 -11.53
N VAL A 117 -0.12 -6.65 -10.21
CA VAL A 117 -1.14 -7.17 -9.29
C VAL A 117 -2.51 -6.61 -9.66
N ILE A 118 -2.59 -5.31 -9.83
CA ILE A 118 -3.82 -4.60 -10.19
C ILE A 118 -4.33 -5.04 -11.57
N LYS A 119 -3.42 -5.16 -12.55
CA LYS A 119 -3.76 -5.59 -13.92
C LYS A 119 -4.26 -7.03 -14.03
N THR A 120 -3.66 -7.95 -13.28
CA THR A 120 -3.81 -9.39 -13.57
C THR A 120 -4.46 -10.20 -12.46
N TRP A 121 -4.58 -9.64 -11.27
CA TRP A 121 -5.11 -10.37 -10.13
C TRP A 121 -6.37 -9.71 -9.55
N VAL A 122 -6.22 -8.57 -8.88
CA VAL A 122 -7.33 -7.84 -8.24
C VAL A 122 -7.11 -6.34 -8.44
N PRO A 123 -8.07 -5.60 -8.98
CA PRO A 123 -9.38 -6.00 -9.51
C PRO A 123 -9.32 -6.53 -10.95
N ALA A 124 -8.15 -6.69 -11.53
CA ALA A 124 -7.90 -7.08 -12.92
C ALA A 124 -8.38 -6.01 -13.92
N LYS A 125 -8.06 -4.74 -13.63
CA LYS A 125 -8.35 -3.56 -14.44
C LYS A 125 -7.06 -2.82 -14.81
N ILE A 126 -7.10 -2.04 -15.87
CA ILE A 126 -5.94 -1.33 -16.42
C ILE A 126 -6.11 0.18 -16.33
N ASP A 127 -7.31 0.68 -16.63
CA ASP A 127 -7.61 2.11 -16.68
C ASP A 127 -7.62 2.73 -15.28
N VAL A 128 -6.88 3.83 -15.10
CA VAL A 128 -6.74 4.49 -13.78
C VAL A 128 -8.05 5.13 -13.36
N ASP A 129 -8.84 5.69 -14.28
CA ASP A 129 -10.11 6.32 -13.95
C ASP A 129 -11.12 5.27 -13.46
N ASP A 130 -11.15 4.10 -14.11
CA ASP A 130 -11.95 2.95 -13.65
C ASP A 130 -11.50 2.45 -12.27
N LEU A 131 -10.18 2.37 -12.04
CA LEU A 131 -9.62 1.94 -10.76
C LEU A 131 -9.99 2.91 -9.63
N LEU A 132 -9.99 4.20 -9.89
CA LEU A 132 -10.34 5.23 -8.89
C LEU A 132 -11.84 5.24 -8.55
N GLN A 133 -12.70 4.65 -9.40
CA GLN A 133 -14.12 4.49 -9.18
C GLN A 133 -14.51 3.15 -8.52
N GLU A 134 -13.55 2.22 -8.35
CA GLU A 134 -13.79 0.96 -7.65
C GLU A 134 -14.18 1.17 -6.17
N ALA A 135 -14.71 0.13 -5.54
CA ALA A 135 -14.88 0.08 -4.09
C ALA A 135 -13.55 0.43 -3.37
N ALA A 136 -13.62 0.92 -2.14
CA ALA A 136 -12.43 1.29 -1.36
C ALA A 136 -11.42 0.13 -1.26
N VAL A 137 -11.93 -1.10 -1.17
CA VAL A 137 -11.13 -2.33 -1.22
C VAL A 137 -11.75 -3.25 -2.27
N PRO A 138 -11.29 -3.21 -3.53
CA PRO A 138 -11.63 -4.24 -4.51
C PRO A 138 -11.20 -5.61 -4.00
N GLU A 139 -12.08 -6.60 -4.10
CA GLU A 139 -11.83 -7.93 -3.56
C GLU A 139 -12.15 -9.03 -4.56
N LYS A 140 -11.53 -10.19 -4.36
CA LYS A 140 -11.78 -11.40 -5.12
C LYS A 140 -11.87 -12.60 -4.19
N ALA A 141 -12.96 -13.33 -4.28
CA ALA A 141 -13.09 -14.59 -3.59
C ALA A 141 -12.01 -15.58 -4.07
N GLY A 142 -11.37 -16.23 -3.11
CA GLY A 142 -10.46 -17.34 -3.32
C GLY A 142 -11.14 -18.69 -3.14
N THR A 143 -10.37 -19.73 -2.91
CA THR A 143 -10.87 -21.04 -2.52
C THR A 143 -11.12 -21.10 -1.02
N GLY A 144 -12.17 -21.78 -0.59
CA GLY A 144 -12.51 -21.90 0.84
C GLY A 144 -12.86 -20.56 1.47
N PHE A 145 -12.28 -20.24 2.61
CA PHE A 145 -12.46 -18.96 3.32
C PHE A 145 -11.51 -17.87 2.84
N GLY A 146 -10.66 -18.16 1.87
CA GLY A 146 -9.72 -17.21 1.32
C GLY A 146 -10.42 -16.11 0.55
N VAL A 147 -10.12 -14.87 0.89
CA VAL A 147 -10.52 -13.69 0.13
C VAL A 147 -9.29 -12.78 0.00
N VAL A 148 -9.13 -12.19 -1.17
CA VAL A 148 -8.01 -11.28 -1.43
C VAL A 148 -8.56 -9.91 -1.74
N GLY A 149 -8.19 -8.92 -0.94
CA GLY A 149 -8.48 -7.52 -1.18
C GLY A 149 -7.21 -6.76 -1.57
N VAL A 150 -7.35 -5.73 -2.36
CA VAL A 150 -6.25 -4.83 -2.72
C VAL A 150 -6.59 -3.40 -2.36
N VAL A 151 -5.59 -2.67 -1.89
CA VAL A 151 -5.67 -1.21 -1.71
C VAL A 151 -4.51 -0.55 -2.42
N TYR A 152 -4.80 0.61 -2.98
CA TYR A 152 -3.86 1.49 -3.67
C TYR A 152 -4.29 2.95 -3.49
N GLN A 153 -3.45 3.89 -3.88
CA GLN A 153 -3.70 5.31 -3.68
C GLN A 153 -5.05 5.72 -4.26
N ARG A 154 -5.78 6.50 -3.47
CA ARG A 154 -7.08 7.09 -3.79
C ARG A 154 -7.01 8.59 -3.68
N ALA A 155 -7.98 9.25 -4.26
CA ALA A 155 -8.15 10.68 -4.09
C ALA A 155 -8.30 11.03 -2.61
N ILE A 156 -7.55 12.02 -2.14
CA ILE A 156 -7.62 12.58 -0.80
C ILE A 156 -7.85 14.08 -0.88
N ASP A 157 -8.63 14.59 0.06
CA ASP A 157 -8.83 16.03 0.21
C ASP A 157 -7.75 16.61 1.11
N VAL A 158 -6.86 17.38 0.52
CA VAL A 158 -5.77 18.06 1.23
C VAL A 158 -6.25 19.44 1.64
N THR A 159 -6.28 19.68 2.95
CA THR A 159 -6.58 21.01 3.51
C THR A 159 -5.27 21.70 3.81
N TYR A 160 -5.10 22.90 3.29
CA TYR A 160 -3.92 23.72 3.55
C TYR A 160 -3.84 24.16 5.02
N PRO A 161 -2.61 24.40 5.56
CA PRO A 161 -2.42 24.88 6.93
C PRO A 161 -3.15 26.20 7.24
N ASP A 162 -3.39 27.03 6.24
CA ASP A 162 -4.16 28.29 6.37
C ASP A 162 -5.68 28.09 6.32
N GLY A 163 -6.15 26.86 6.08
CA GLY A 163 -7.58 26.52 6.03
C GLY A 163 -8.34 27.04 4.82
N THR A 164 -7.67 27.71 3.87
CA THR A 164 -8.35 28.47 2.79
C THR A 164 -8.63 27.66 1.53
N ALA A 165 -7.93 26.56 1.29
CA ALA A 165 -8.14 25.73 0.10
C ALA A 165 -8.16 24.25 0.44
N GLN A 166 -9.26 23.59 0.07
CA GLN A 166 -9.33 22.14 0.00
C GLN A 166 -9.19 21.72 -1.45
N LYS A 167 -8.27 20.83 -1.76
CA LYS A 167 -8.08 20.29 -3.11
C LYS A 167 -7.96 18.79 -3.07
N THR A 168 -8.64 18.14 -3.98
CA THR A 168 -8.57 16.69 -4.16
C THR A 168 -7.32 16.33 -4.94
N ILE A 169 -6.44 15.53 -4.35
CA ILE A 169 -5.17 15.06 -4.91
C ILE A 169 -5.17 13.53 -4.91
N ILE A 170 -4.61 12.93 -5.96
CA ILE A 170 -4.32 11.50 -6.00
C ILE A 170 -2.81 11.33 -5.75
N PRO A 171 -2.41 10.75 -4.59
CA PRO A 171 -1.01 10.45 -4.34
C PRO A 171 -0.49 9.38 -5.29
N SER A 172 0.83 9.32 -5.47
CA SER A 172 1.48 8.37 -6.37
C SER A 172 2.01 7.14 -5.65
N THR A 173 2.40 7.30 -4.38
CA THR A 173 3.01 6.27 -3.54
C THR A 173 2.51 6.36 -2.11
N PHE A 174 2.94 5.43 -1.27
CA PHE A 174 2.65 5.46 0.16
C PHE A 174 3.21 6.72 0.85
N GLU A 175 4.43 7.14 0.49
CA GLU A 175 5.12 8.23 1.18
C GLU A 175 4.47 9.59 0.94
N ASP A 176 4.10 9.90 -0.30
CA ASP A 176 3.40 11.16 -0.58
C ASP A 176 1.95 11.13 -0.07
N ALA A 177 1.29 9.96 -0.09
CA ALA A 177 -0.01 9.78 0.55
C ALA A 177 0.06 10.07 2.06
N LEU A 178 1.08 9.56 2.75
CA LEU A 178 1.29 9.82 4.18
C LEU A 178 1.58 11.30 4.45
N ALA A 179 2.42 11.92 3.61
CA ALA A 179 2.78 13.34 3.75
C ALA A 179 1.57 14.25 3.55
N LEU A 180 0.78 13.99 2.51
CA LEU A 180 -0.42 14.77 2.19
C LEU A 180 -1.57 14.55 3.19
N SER A 181 -1.64 13.38 3.83
CA SER A 181 -2.60 13.09 4.90
C SER A 181 -2.22 13.73 6.24
N ASN A 182 -0.95 14.13 6.43
CA ASN A 182 -0.42 14.63 7.71
C ASN A 182 0.42 15.92 7.53
N PRO A 183 -0.06 16.94 6.81
CA PRO A 183 0.80 18.06 6.41
C PRO A 183 1.45 18.79 7.58
N SER A 184 0.71 19.05 8.66
CA SER A 184 1.25 19.75 9.83
C SER A 184 2.33 18.95 10.57
N LEU A 185 2.16 17.63 10.66
CA LEU A 185 3.14 16.74 11.32
C LEU A 185 4.40 16.59 10.45
N ILE A 186 4.23 16.44 9.14
CA ILE A 186 5.34 16.38 8.19
C ILE A 186 6.11 17.69 8.16
N GLY A 187 5.43 18.85 8.18
CA GLY A 187 6.07 20.16 8.22
C GLY A 187 6.93 20.39 9.47
N ALA A 188 6.59 19.75 10.58
CA ALA A 188 7.37 19.80 11.82
C ALA A 188 8.47 18.73 11.92
N LEU A 189 8.47 17.75 11.01
CA LEU A 189 9.39 16.61 11.07
C LEU A 189 10.82 17.04 10.67
N LYS A 190 11.78 16.48 11.39
CA LYS A 190 13.22 16.64 11.10
C LYS A 190 13.82 15.25 10.87
N GLY A 191 14.68 15.13 9.87
CA GLY A 191 15.28 13.83 9.55
C GLY A 191 16.25 13.91 8.38
N GLU A 192 16.33 12.85 7.63
CA GLU A 192 17.19 12.72 6.46
C GLU A 192 16.77 13.64 5.29
N ALA A 193 17.55 13.67 4.22
CA ALA A 193 17.38 14.61 3.11
C ALA A 193 15.99 14.59 2.46
N MET A 194 15.35 13.44 2.38
CA MET A 194 14.00 13.32 1.83
C MET A 194 12.97 13.93 2.79
N THR A 195 13.05 13.58 4.07
CA THR A 195 12.18 14.09 5.14
C THR A 195 12.22 15.60 5.22
N ASN A 196 13.44 16.19 5.26
CA ASN A 196 13.61 17.65 5.32
C ASN A 196 13.07 18.34 4.06
N LYS A 197 13.19 17.71 2.88
CA LYS A 197 12.59 18.25 1.66
C LYS A 197 11.07 18.17 1.68
N PHE A 198 10.50 17.09 2.14
CA PHE A 198 9.04 16.94 2.29
C PHE A 198 8.52 17.99 3.27
N ALA A 199 9.14 18.11 4.44
CA ALA A 199 8.80 19.15 5.44
C ALA A 199 8.80 20.54 4.83
N LYS A 200 9.86 20.88 4.07
CA LYS A 200 9.96 22.16 3.40
C LYS A 200 8.88 22.36 2.33
N MET A 201 8.62 21.38 1.48
CA MET A 201 7.59 21.47 0.44
C MET A 201 6.20 21.69 1.04
N VAL A 202 5.88 20.99 2.12
CA VAL A 202 4.59 21.12 2.81
C VAL A 202 4.48 22.46 3.53
N THR A 203 5.57 22.97 4.13
CA THR A 203 5.56 24.24 4.89
C THR A 203 5.54 25.46 3.99
N ASP A 204 6.35 25.45 2.93
CA ASP A 204 6.53 26.62 2.04
C ASP A 204 5.51 26.62 0.88
N GLY A 205 4.85 25.50 0.63
CA GLY A 205 3.92 25.36 -0.49
C GLY A 205 2.62 26.13 -0.24
N THR A 206 2.16 26.80 -1.27
CA THR A 206 0.93 27.59 -1.27
C THR A 206 -0.18 26.93 -2.12
N ASP A 207 0.16 25.88 -2.88
CA ASP A 207 -0.75 25.15 -3.75
C ASP A 207 -0.55 23.62 -3.59
N ALA A 208 -1.63 22.91 -3.32
CA ALA A 208 -1.62 21.46 -3.10
C ALA A 208 -1.11 20.66 -4.31
N ASP A 209 -1.39 21.13 -5.55
CA ASP A 209 -0.87 20.48 -6.75
C ASP A 209 0.64 20.66 -6.89
N ALA A 210 1.15 21.85 -6.61
CA ALA A 210 2.58 22.11 -6.64
C ALA A 210 3.33 21.28 -5.62
N ILE A 211 2.75 21.10 -4.42
CA ILE A 211 3.31 20.20 -3.38
C ILE A 211 3.27 18.76 -3.88
N ALA A 212 2.13 18.27 -4.33
CA ALA A 212 2.00 16.90 -4.82
C ALA A 212 2.95 16.59 -5.98
N GLN A 213 3.12 17.55 -6.91
CA GLN A 213 4.09 17.43 -7.99
C GLN A 213 5.53 17.37 -7.47
N GLY A 214 5.87 18.26 -6.53
CA GLY A 214 7.20 18.28 -5.92
C GLY A 214 7.54 16.99 -5.15
N LEU A 215 6.57 16.41 -4.42
CA LEU A 215 6.72 15.12 -3.74
C LEU A 215 6.93 14.00 -4.77
N TYR A 216 6.11 13.96 -5.81
CA TYR A 216 6.23 12.99 -6.91
C TYR A 216 7.61 13.03 -7.58
N ASP A 217 8.08 14.22 -7.98
CA ASP A 217 9.37 14.38 -8.64
C ASP A 217 10.51 13.93 -7.72
N ARG A 218 10.42 14.25 -6.43
CA ARG A 218 11.42 13.86 -5.44
C ARG A 218 11.51 12.36 -5.25
N LEU A 219 10.36 11.67 -5.21
CA LEU A 219 10.28 10.21 -5.07
C LEU A 219 10.87 9.48 -6.29
N ARG A 220 10.74 10.07 -7.47
CA ARG A 220 11.35 9.52 -8.69
C ARG A 220 12.86 9.67 -8.73
N ASP A 221 13.39 10.83 -8.31
CA ASP A 221 14.81 11.14 -8.47
C ASP A 221 15.71 10.36 -7.51
N ARG A 222 15.39 10.33 -6.24
CA ARG A 222 16.21 9.70 -5.18
C ARG A 222 15.33 9.21 -4.04
N PRO A 223 14.68 8.08 -4.18
CA PRO A 223 13.82 7.56 -3.13
C PRO A 223 14.65 7.10 -1.92
N GLN A 224 14.39 7.70 -0.78
CA GLN A 224 14.91 7.29 0.54
C GLN A 224 13.74 6.84 1.41
N LYS A 225 12.88 6.00 0.85
CA LYS A 225 11.60 5.60 1.42
C LYS A 225 11.74 5.01 2.82
N ALA A 226 12.68 4.08 3.01
CA ALA A 226 12.92 3.47 4.32
C ALA A 226 13.43 4.50 5.36
N ALA A 227 14.32 5.40 4.98
CA ALA A 227 14.82 6.46 5.87
C ALA A 227 13.70 7.41 6.28
N PHE A 228 12.85 7.83 5.33
CA PHE A 228 11.67 8.63 5.62
C PHE A 228 10.72 7.93 6.62
N ALA A 229 10.44 6.65 6.42
CA ALA A 229 9.61 5.89 7.34
C ALA A 229 10.21 5.79 8.75
N LEU A 230 11.53 5.64 8.86
CA LEU A 230 12.22 5.63 10.15
C LEU A 230 12.20 7.01 10.83
N ASP A 231 12.34 8.10 10.07
CA ASP A 231 12.20 9.45 10.61
C ASP A 231 10.77 9.70 11.15
N VAL A 232 9.74 9.27 10.42
CA VAL A 232 8.35 9.32 10.87
C VAL A 232 8.16 8.50 12.15
N LEU A 233 8.65 7.27 12.17
CA LEU A 233 8.55 6.36 13.33
C LEU A 233 9.26 6.91 14.56
N SER A 234 10.40 7.60 14.38
CA SER A 234 11.21 8.16 15.45
C SER A 234 10.66 9.50 15.98
N SER A 235 9.59 10.02 15.38
CA SER A 235 8.97 11.27 15.82
C SER A 235 8.29 11.10 17.18
N ASP A 236 8.52 12.04 18.10
CA ASP A 236 7.79 12.12 19.39
C ASP A 236 6.28 12.27 19.22
N GLN A 237 5.82 12.59 18.01
CA GLN A 237 4.42 12.74 17.65
C GLN A 237 3.89 11.60 16.77
N PHE A 238 4.60 10.47 16.70
CA PHE A 238 4.22 9.36 15.82
C PHE A 238 2.77 8.91 16.01
N GLU A 239 2.30 8.82 17.25
CA GLU A 239 0.91 8.39 17.58
C GLU A 239 -0.18 9.30 16.99
N LYS A 240 0.18 10.53 16.57
CA LYS A 240 -0.74 11.47 15.93
C LYS A 240 -0.80 11.30 14.41
N PHE A 241 0.14 10.57 13.84
CA PHE A 241 0.11 10.32 12.39
C PHE A 241 -1.06 9.41 12.03
N ALA A 242 -1.96 9.93 11.22
CA ALA A 242 -3.02 9.14 10.62
C ALA A 242 -2.46 8.29 9.46
N PRO A 243 -2.80 7.00 9.37
CA PRO A 243 -2.50 6.24 8.16
C PRO A 243 -3.23 6.86 6.97
N PRO A 244 -2.66 6.79 5.75
CA PRO A 244 -3.41 7.14 4.54
C PRO A 244 -4.75 6.41 4.49
N THR A 245 -5.79 7.08 3.98
CA THR A 245 -7.17 6.55 4.00
C THR A 245 -7.26 5.16 3.40
N TYR A 246 -6.64 4.91 2.24
CA TYR A 246 -6.67 3.60 1.60
C TYR A 246 -6.02 2.50 2.46
N ILE A 247 -4.97 2.81 3.22
CA ILE A 247 -4.38 1.87 4.19
C ILE A 247 -5.38 1.56 5.30
N SER A 248 -6.00 2.60 5.88
CA SER A 248 -7.00 2.42 6.95
C SER A 248 -8.19 1.59 6.46
N ASP A 249 -8.67 1.82 5.25
CA ASP A 249 -9.77 1.06 4.65
C ASP A 249 -9.40 -0.42 4.45
N GLY A 250 -8.19 -0.68 3.96
CA GLY A 250 -7.68 -2.05 3.82
C GLY A 250 -7.57 -2.78 5.16
N LEU A 251 -7.04 -2.11 6.18
CA LEU A 251 -6.92 -2.71 7.53
C LEU A 251 -8.29 -3.00 8.14
N LYS A 252 -9.25 -2.09 8.01
CA LYS A 252 -10.65 -2.31 8.44
C LYS A 252 -11.31 -3.46 7.69
N TRP A 253 -11.08 -3.53 6.39
CA TRP A 253 -11.59 -4.64 5.57
C TRP A 253 -11.04 -5.99 6.07
N LEU A 254 -9.72 -6.10 6.27
CA LEU A 254 -9.11 -7.34 6.77
C LEU A 254 -9.66 -7.71 8.14
N GLU A 255 -9.83 -6.75 9.03
CA GLU A 255 -10.45 -6.94 10.35
C GLU A 255 -11.88 -7.52 10.24
N GLY A 256 -12.67 -7.00 9.29
CA GLY A 256 -14.00 -7.52 8.98
C GLY A 256 -14.00 -8.96 8.49
N GLN A 257 -13.06 -9.32 7.60
CA GLN A 257 -12.92 -10.70 7.08
C GLN A 257 -12.56 -11.69 8.19
N LEU A 258 -11.66 -11.30 9.10
CA LEU A 258 -11.26 -12.17 10.22
C LEU A 258 -12.38 -12.38 11.24
N LYS A 259 -13.26 -11.39 11.43
CA LYS A 259 -14.47 -11.55 12.28
C LYS A 259 -15.45 -12.55 11.66
N GLN A 260 -15.66 -12.48 10.35
CA GLN A 260 -16.56 -13.40 9.63
C GLN A 260 -16.04 -14.84 9.66
N SER A 261 -14.73 -15.03 9.45
CA SER A 261 -14.10 -16.35 9.51
C SER A 261 -14.22 -16.98 10.91
N ALA A 262 -14.12 -16.20 11.96
CA ALA A 262 -14.27 -16.66 13.35
C ALA A 262 -15.73 -17.00 13.73
N ALA A 263 -16.72 -16.39 13.07
CA ALA A 263 -18.14 -16.60 13.32
C ALA A 263 -18.72 -17.81 12.56
N SER A 264 -18.00 -18.38 11.60
CA SER A 264 -18.40 -19.57 10.83
C SER A 264 -17.58 -20.78 11.30
N PRO A 265 -18.02 -21.51 12.35
CA PRO A 265 -17.31 -22.73 12.77
C PRO A 265 -17.43 -23.80 11.66
N LEU A 266 -16.34 -24.53 11.44
CA LEU A 266 -16.24 -25.71 10.57
C LEU A 266 -17.29 -26.77 10.86
#